data_6c3527a0540ab18a8a8ec0305f40e892
#
_entry.id   6c3527a0540ab18a8a8ec0305f40e892
#
_cell.length_a   1.000
_cell.length_b   1.000
_cell.length_c   1.000
_cell.angle_alpha   90.00
_cell.angle_beta   90.00
_cell.angle_gamma   90.00
#
_symmetry.space_group_name_H-M   'P 1'
#
loop_
_entity.id
_entity.type
_entity.pdbx_description
1 polymer ?
#
loop_
_entity_poly.entity_id
_entity_poly.type
_entity_poly.pdbx_seq_one_letter_code
_entity_poly.pdbx_strand_id
1 'polypeptide(L)'
;QYLALQKYLGLDNLFCIPAGFERLPAIDRYFDLVFCMGILYHRKSPVEMLAGIQQMIRPGGMLVLDNLVLESSHGMCLFPESRYAKMRNVFFIPDLKCMESWLLRAGFSSVSCVDVTKTTKEEQRKTDWIQTESLADFLDPADPDRTVEGYPAPVRAVFTACA
;
A
#
# COMPACT_ATOMS: atom_id res chain seq x y z
N GLN A 1 18.98 -9.42 -5.18
CA GLN A 1 18.31 -9.30 -6.49
C GLN A 1 18.51 -7.91 -7.11
N TYR A 2 18.15 -6.81 -6.44
CA TYR A 2 18.29 -5.44 -6.96
C TYR A 2 19.69 -5.13 -7.53
N LEU A 3 20.75 -5.28 -6.72
CA LEU A 3 22.13 -5.00 -7.15
C LEU A 3 22.58 -5.84 -8.34
N ALA A 4 22.11 -7.09 -8.43
CA ALA A 4 22.41 -7.96 -9.55
C ALA A 4 21.74 -7.45 -10.84
N LEU A 5 20.47 -7.06 -10.77
CA LEU A 5 19.74 -6.50 -11.92
C LEU A 5 20.31 -5.14 -12.34
N GLN A 6 20.63 -4.26 -11.38
CA GLN A 6 21.24 -2.96 -11.64
C GLN A 6 22.56 -3.13 -12.44
N LYS A 7 23.43 -4.03 -11.95
CA LYS A 7 24.71 -4.32 -12.62
C LYS A 7 24.50 -4.95 -14.00
N TYR A 8 23.58 -5.91 -14.12
CA TYR A 8 23.31 -6.61 -15.39
C TYR A 8 22.74 -5.67 -16.46
N LEU A 9 21.88 -4.73 -16.06
CA LEU A 9 21.21 -3.78 -16.95
C LEU A 9 22.00 -2.47 -17.15
N GLY A 10 23.11 -2.26 -16.43
CA GLY A 10 23.91 -1.04 -16.52
C GLY A 10 23.16 0.23 -16.07
N LEU A 11 22.33 0.13 -15.03
CA LEU A 11 21.48 1.24 -14.55
C LEU A 11 22.25 2.09 -13.53
N ASP A 12 22.87 3.18 -13.98
CA ASP A 12 23.68 4.06 -13.11
C ASP A 12 22.85 5.11 -12.34
N ASN A 13 21.61 5.34 -12.77
CA ASN A 13 20.69 6.33 -12.18
C ASN A 13 19.66 5.73 -11.21
N LEU A 14 19.80 4.46 -10.86
CA LEU A 14 18.90 3.75 -9.95
C LEU A 14 19.62 3.42 -8.64
N PHE A 15 19.06 3.86 -7.51
CA PHE A 15 19.66 3.69 -6.19
C PHE A 15 18.73 2.87 -5.28
N CYS A 16 19.32 2.00 -4.45
CA CYS A 16 18.60 1.25 -3.43
C CYS A 16 19.14 1.62 -2.05
N ILE A 17 18.26 2.11 -1.20
CA ILE A 17 18.57 2.36 0.22
C ILE A 17 17.82 1.29 1.04
N PRO A 18 18.51 0.26 1.57
CA PRO A 18 17.88 -0.79 2.36
C PRO A 18 17.59 -0.31 3.79
N ALA A 19 16.70 0.68 3.92
CA ALA A 19 16.30 1.27 5.19
C ALA A 19 14.79 1.28 5.34
N GLY A 20 14.31 1.13 6.58
CA GLY A 20 12.91 1.40 6.91
C GLY A 20 12.62 2.90 6.79
N PHE A 21 11.36 3.23 6.52
CA PHE A 21 10.89 4.61 6.36
C PHE A 21 11.35 5.53 7.51
N GLU A 22 11.31 5.04 8.76
CA GLU A 22 11.69 5.80 9.95
C GLU A 22 13.20 6.11 10.03
N ARG A 23 14.00 5.45 9.21
CA ARG A 23 15.46 5.63 9.15
C ARG A 23 15.90 6.41 7.93
N LEU A 24 14.95 6.85 7.08
CA LEU A 24 15.31 7.74 5.98
C LEU A 24 15.80 9.07 6.56
N PRO A 25 16.86 9.66 5.99
CA PRO A 25 17.27 10.99 6.37
C PRO A 25 16.12 11.96 6.14
N ALA A 26 16.12 13.07 6.85
CA ALA A 26 15.19 14.16 6.62
C ALA A 26 15.38 14.67 5.18
N ILE A 27 14.59 14.13 4.26
CA ILE A 27 14.54 14.57 2.87
C ILE A 27 13.38 15.57 2.81
N ASP A 28 13.66 16.81 2.49
CA ASP A 28 12.65 17.86 2.41
C ASP A 28 12.48 18.28 0.96
N ARG A 29 11.25 18.23 0.46
CA ARG A 29 10.80 18.77 -0.84
C ARG A 29 11.68 18.39 -2.03
N TYR A 30 12.10 17.13 -2.07
CA TYR A 30 13.08 16.69 -3.06
C TYR A 30 12.47 15.98 -4.26
N PHE A 31 11.46 15.12 -4.04
CA PHE A 31 10.93 14.26 -5.07
C PHE A 31 9.81 14.91 -5.87
N ASP A 32 9.80 14.69 -7.18
CA ASP A 32 8.70 15.05 -8.09
C ASP A 32 7.53 14.09 -7.95
N LEU A 33 7.86 12.80 -7.75
CA LEU A 33 6.91 11.71 -7.70
C LEU A 33 7.37 10.67 -6.69
N VAL A 34 6.46 10.26 -5.82
CA VAL A 34 6.68 9.18 -4.86
C VAL A 34 5.67 8.07 -5.09
N PHE A 35 6.14 6.84 -5.17
CA PHE A 35 5.31 5.64 -5.17
C PHE A 35 5.33 5.00 -3.79
N CYS A 36 4.15 4.83 -3.18
CA CYS A 36 3.95 4.09 -1.93
C CYS A 36 3.05 2.89 -2.22
N MET A 37 3.67 1.77 -2.59
CA MET A 37 2.98 0.62 -3.15
C MET A 37 2.93 -0.53 -2.14
N GLY A 38 1.73 -0.83 -1.60
CA GLY A 38 1.50 -1.96 -0.72
C GLY A 38 2.19 -1.88 0.65
N ILE A 39 2.42 -0.69 1.20
CA ILE A 39 3.20 -0.49 2.43
C ILE A 39 2.34 0.06 3.57
N LEU A 40 1.40 0.95 3.27
CA LEU A 40 0.74 1.77 4.30
C LEU A 40 -0.07 0.92 5.29
N TYR A 41 -0.75 -0.13 4.85
CA TYR A 41 -1.52 -1.02 5.73
C TYR A 41 -0.65 -1.81 6.73
N HIS A 42 0.66 -1.86 6.51
CA HIS A 42 1.63 -2.42 7.44
C HIS A 42 2.12 -1.44 8.50
N ARG A 43 1.63 -0.20 8.48
CA ARG A 43 2.09 0.86 9.39
C ARG A 43 1.16 1.01 10.59
N LYS A 44 1.74 1.19 11.77
CA LYS A 44 0.99 1.45 13.00
C LYS A 44 0.48 2.89 13.10
N SER A 45 1.13 3.83 12.38
CA SER A 45 0.76 5.25 12.29
C SER A 45 0.64 5.66 10.82
N PRO A 46 -0.45 5.28 10.11
CA PRO A 46 -0.56 5.51 8.67
C PRO A 46 -0.60 6.99 8.30
N VAL A 47 -1.32 7.83 9.05
CA VAL A 47 -1.41 9.28 8.77
C VAL A 47 -0.08 9.98 9.00
N GLU A 48 0.68 9.58 10.02
CA GLU A 48 2.02 10.10 10.28
C GLU A 48 3.00 9.73 9.16
N MET A 49 2.94 8.49 8.66
CA MET A 49 3.73 8.09 7.49
C MET A 49 3.37 8.92 6.25
N LEU A 50 2.08 9.12 5.98
CA LEU A 50 1.63 9.95 4.86
C LEU A 50 2.11 11.40 4.99
N ALA A 51 2.07 11.99 6.18
CA ALA A 51 2.60 13.33 6.42
C ALA A 51 4.11 13.41 6.18
N GLY A 52 4.86 12.39 6.60
CA GLY A 52 6.30 12.29 6.31
C GLY A 52 6.59 12.16 4.81
N ILE A 53 5.78 11.39 4.07
CA ILE A 53 5.90 11.28 2.61
C ILE A 53 5.60 12.63 1.95
N GLN A 54 4.56 13.34 2.41
CA GLN A 54 4.18 14.65 1.88
C GLN A 54 5.34 15.66 1.98
N GLN A 55 6.05 15.67 3.13
CA GLN A 55 7.21 16.53 3.33
C GLN A 55 8.37 16.23 2.38
N MET A 56 8.51 15.00 1.91
CA MET A 56 9.57 14.61 0.96
C MET A 56 9.27 15.05 -0.48
N ILE A 57 8.01 15.36 -0.80
CA ILE A 57 7.59 15.72 -2.14
C ILE A 57 7.66 17.24 -2.29
N ARG A 58 8.22 17.71 -3.39
CA ARG A 58 8.26 19.16 -3.70
C ARG A 58 6.85 19.72 -3.93
N PRO A 59 6.62 21.01 -3.71
CA PRO A 59 5.34 21.65 -4.05
C PRO A 59 4.93 21.39 -5.51
N GLY A 60 3.71 20.89 -5.70
CA GLY A 60 3.19 20.46 -7.00
C GLY A 60 3.67 19.08 -7.48
N GLY A 61 4.47 18.40 -6.70
CA GLY A 61 4.79 16.98 -6.93
C GLY A 61 3.63 16.06 -6.52
N MET A 62 3.77 14.76 -6.76
CA MET A 62 2.67 13.81 -6.68
C MET A 62 3.04 12.57 -5.86
N LEU A 63 2.08 12.09 -5.08
CA LEU A 63 2.06 10.74 -4.51
C LEU A 63 1.18 9.83 -5.38
N VAL A 64 1.69 8.62 -5.67
CA VAL A 64 0.89 7.48 -6.13
C VAL A 64 0.88 6.45 -5.02
N LEU A 65 -0.29 6.18 -4.46
CA LEU A 65 -0.48 5.29 -3.32
C LEU A 65 -1.32 4.09 -3.74
N ASP A 66 -0.79 2.88 -3.59
CA ASP A 66 -1.55 1.64 -3.69
C ASP A 66 -1.71 1.02 -2.30
N ASN A 67 -2.94 0.73 -1.91
CA ASN A 67 -3.25 0.19 -0.58
C ASN A 67 -4.41 -0.80 -0.60
N LEU A 68 -4.45 -1.68 0.41
CA LEU A 68 -5.65 -2.44 0.73
C LEU A 68 -6.77 -1.51 1.20
N VAL A 69 -7.98 -1.72 0.70
CA VAL A 69 -9.16 -0.94 1.07
C VAL A 69 -10.39 -1.83 1.29
N LEU A 70 -11.40 -1.27 1.96
CA LEU A 70 -12.77 -1.80 1.94
C LEU A 70 -13.54 -1.16 0.78
N GLU A 71 -14.35 -1.95 0.06
CA GLU A 71 -15.25 -1.46 -0.99
C GLU A 71 -16.45 -0.70 -0.42
N SER A 72 -16.21 0.28 0.42
CA SER A 72 -17.23 1.16 1.00
C SER A 72 -16.74 2.60 1.01
N SER A 73 -17.61 3.53 1.33
CA SER A 73 -17.28 4.96 1.38
C SER A 73 -18.01 5.66 2.53
N HIS A 74 -17.93 5.07 3.73
CA HIS A 74 -18.57 5.56 4.94
C HIS A 74 -17.61 6.29 5.89
N GLY A 75 -16.33 6.36 5.54
CA GLY A 75 -15.30 6.96 6.39
C GLY A 75 -14.83 6.02 7.51
N MET A 76 -14.91 4.72 7.29
CA MET A 76 -14.55 3.70 8.28
C MET A 76 -13.23 3.02 7.95
N CYS A 77 -12.62 2.43 8.98
CA CYS A 77 -11.41 1.66 8.86
C CYS A 77 -11.55 0.35 9.64
N LEU A 78 -11.23 -0.77 8.99
CA LEU A 78 -11.12 -2.06 9.64
C LEU A 78 -9.77 -2.15 10.34
N PHE A 79 -9.78 -2.49 11.62
CA PHE A 79 -8.61 -2.89 12.39
C PHE A 79 -8.74 -4.38 12.70
N PRO A 80 -7.97 -5.26 12.03
CA PRO A 80 -8.04 -6.70 12.26
C PRO A 80 -7.60 -7.05 13.70
N GLU A 81 -8.31 -7.94 14.35
CA GLU A 81 -8.04 -8.32 15.74
C GLU A 81 -6.63 -8.91 15.93
N SER A 82 -6.18 -9.75 15.00
CA SER A 82 -4.86 -10.40 15.09
C SER A 82 -4.12 -10.47 13.77
N ARG A 83 -4.83 -10.71 12.67
CA ARG A 83 -4.29 -10.86 11.32
C ARG A 83 -5.39 -10.63 10.27
N TYR A 84 -4.99 -10.36 9.05
CA TYR A 84 -5.85 -10.23 7.89
C TYR A 84 -5.25 -11.03 6.74
N ALA A 85 -6.02 -11.93 6.15
CA ALA A 85 -5.55 -12.82 5.08
C ALA A 85 -4.22 -13.50 5.47
N LYS A 86 -4.18 -14.08 6.68
CA LYS A 86 -3.01 -14.68 7.36
C LYS A 86 -1.83 -13.74 7.63
N MET A 87 -1.87 -12.49 7.21
CA MET A 87 -0.83 -11.49 7.48
C MET A 87 -1.01 -10.87 8.87
N ARG A 88 -0.02 -11.06 9.75
CA ARG A 88 -0.03 -10.52 11.13
C ARG A 88 0.33 -9.05 11.23
N ASN A 89 0.88 -8.49 10.17
CA ASN A 89 1.39 -7.12 10.11
C ASN A 89 0.48 -6.17 9.32
N VAL A 90 -0.79 -6.52 9.14
CA VAL A 90 -1.82 -5.60 8.62
C VAL A 90 -2.52 -4.97 9.81
N PHE A 91 -2.46 -3.65 9.90
CA PHE A 91 -3.02 -2.89 11.03
C PHE A 91 -4.30 -2.15 10.65
N PHE A 92 -4.34 -1.52 9.47
CA PHE A 92 -5.46 -0.68 9.08
C PHE A 92 -5.85 -0.92 7.63
N ILE A 93 -7.13 -1.18 7.39
CA ILE A 93 -7.73 -1.28 6.06
C ILE A 93 -8.83 -0.23 5.99
N PRO A 94 -8.56 0.99 5.51
CA PRO A 94 -9.54 2.05 5.38
C PRO A 94 -10.51 1.76 4.24
N ASP A 95 -11.72 2.32 4.30
CA ASP A 95 -12.53 2.46 3.11
C ASP A 95 -12.06 3.65 2.25
N LEU A 96 -12.65 3.80 1.05
CA LEU A 96 -12.22 4.84 0.10
C LEU A 96 -12.30 6.25 0.70
N LYS A 97 -13.36 6.55 1.45
CA LYS A 97 -13.56 7.86 2.08
C LYS A 97 -12.59 8.10 3.24
N CYS A 98 -12.29 7.07 4.01
CA CYS A 98 -11.31 7.14 5.09
C CYS A 98 -9.90 7.39 4.53
N MET A 99 -9.52 6.70 3.44
CA MET A 99 -8.22 6.91 2.78
C MET A 99 -8.10 8.34 2.23
N GLU A 100 -9.14 8.84 1.54
CA GLU A 100 -9.17 10.25 1.09
C GLU A 100 -8.96 11.21 2.27
N SER A 101 -9.67 10.97 3.38
CA SER A 101 -9.57 11.80 4.60
C SER A 101 -8.16 11.75 5.22
N TRP A 102 -7.51 10.57 5.21
CA TRP A 102 -6.13 10.45 5.70
C TRP A 102 -5.15 11.24 4.84
N LEU A 103 -5.26 11.17 3.52
CA LEU A 103 -4.42 11.93 2.59
C LEU A 103 -4.59 13.44 2.77
N LEU A 104 -5.84 13.93 2.84
CA LEU A 104 -6.12 15.36 3.08
C LEU A 104 -5.57 15.82 4.44
N ARG A 105 -5.74 15.04 5.50
CA ARG A 105 -5.23 15.37 6.84
C ARG A 105 -3.70 15.27 6.94
N ALA A 106 -3.06 14.51 6.08
CA ALA A 106 -1.60 14.44 5.96
C ALA A 106 -1.00 15.63 5.20
N GLY A 107 -1.84 16.53 4.66
CA GLY A 107 -1.41 17.74 3.98
C GLY A 107 -1.41 17.66 2.45
N PHE A 108 -1.90 16.57 1.88
CA PHE A 108 -2.08 16.47 0.42
C PHE A 108 -3.30 17.24 -0.05
N SER A 109 -3.28 17.63 -1.32
CA SER A 109 -4.38 18.26 -2.06
C SER A 109 -4.75 17.42 -3.28
N SER A 110 -5.86 17.75 -3.94
CA SER A 110 -6.28 17.09 -5.21
C SER A 110 -6.26 15.57 -5.15
N VAL A 111 -6.77 15.01 -4.06
CA VAL A 111 -6.82 13.55 -3.85
C VAL A 111 -7.84 12.92 -4.81
N SER A 112 -7.44 11.88 -5.51
CA SER A 112 -8.29 11.12 -6.42
C SER A 112 -8.04 9.63 -6.29
N CYS A 113 -9.11 8.84 -6.17
CA CYS A 113 -9.05 7.40 -6.36
C CYS A 113 -9.13 7.12 -7.86
N VAL A 114 -8.08 6.53 -8.42
CA VAL A 114 -7.96 6.31 -9.88
C VAL A 114 -8.29 4.89 -10.30
N ASP A 115 -8.19 3.93 -9.36
CA ASP A 115 -8.52 2.53 -9.61
C ASP A 115 -8.96 1.83 -8.32
N VAL A 116 -9.88 0.86 -8.46
CA VAL A 116 -10.30 -0.06 -7.39
C VAL A 116 -10.42 -1.45 -7.98
N THR A 117 -9.59 -2.38 -7.54
CA THR A 117 -9.49 -3.73 -8.12
C THR A 117 -9.51 -4.79 -7.03
N LYS A 118 -10.39 -5.80 -7.18
CA LYS A 118 -10.32 -7.02 -6.35
C LYS A 118 -9.08 -7.80 -6.72
N THR A 119 -8.31 -8.21 -5.72
CA THR A 119 -7.16 -9.10 -5.93
C THR A 119 -7.67 -10.45 -6.42
N THR A 120 -7.19 -10.90 -7.58
CA THR A 120 -7.61 -12.14 -8.20
C THR A 120 -6.60 -13.27 -8.02
N LYS A 121 -7.09 -14.53 -8.16
CA LYS A 121 -6.22 -15.70 -8.08
C LYS A 121 -5.25 -15.80 -9.27
N GLU A 122 -5.57 -15.15 -10.39
CA GLU A 122 -4.73 -15.05 -11.58
C GLU A 122 -3.54 -14.12 -11.34
N GLU A 123 -3.75 -13.00 -10.62
CA GLU A 123 -2.68 -12.07 -10.24
C GLU A 123 -1.75 -12.67 -9.17
N GLN A 124 -2.32 -13.33 -8.16
CA GLN A 124 -1.56 -13.97 -7.08
C GLN A 124 -1.64 -15.49 -7.18
N ARG A 125 -1.40 -16.02 -8.37
CA ARG A 125 -1.43 -17.46 -8.64
C ARG A 125 -0.24 -18.18 -7.98
N LYS A 126 -0.48 -19.40 -7.57
CA LYS A 126 0.57 -20.33 -7.17
C LYS A 126 1.35 -20.78 -8.41
N THR A 127 2.67 -20.65 -8.37
CA THR A 127 3.58 -21.13 -9.41
C THR A 127 4.57 -22.11 -8.79
N ASP A 128 5.27 -22.89 -9.62
CA ASP A 128 6.29 -23.83 -9.14
C ASP A 128 7.44 -23.16 -8.37
N TRP A 129 7.61 -21.84 -8.55
CA TRP A 129 8.63 -21.04 -7.87
C TRP A 129 8.16 -20.48 -6.52
N ILE A 130 6.84 -20.44 -6.27
CA ILE A 130 6.26 -19.94 -5.03
C ILE A 130 6.17 -21.10 -4.04
N GLN A 131 7.08 -21.11 -3.07
CA GLN A 131 7.10 -22.09 -1.97
C GLN A 131 6.21 -21.68 -0.79
N THR A 132 5.61 -20.50 -0.84
CA THR A 132 4.74 -19.92 0.19
C THR A 132 3.27 -20.03 -0.22
N GLU A 133 2.38 -19.62 0.68
CA GLU A 133 0.94 -19.53 0.43
C GLU A 133 0.62 -18.46 -0.62
N SER A 134 -0.46 -18.67 -1.37
CA SER A 134 -1.01 -17.76 -2.37
C SER A 134 -2.37 -17.21 -1.93
N LEU A 135 -2.98 -16.32 -2.72
CA LEU A 135 -4.29 -15.76 -2.41
C LEU A 135 -5.35 -16.84 -2.12
N ALA A 136 -5.33 -17.95 -2.85
CA ALA A 136 -6.29 -19.03 -2.66
C ALA A 136 -6.23 -19.65 -1.24
N ASP A 137 -5.04 -19.62 -0.62
CA ASP A 137 -4.83 -20.13 0.74
C ASP A 137 -5.29 -19.13 1.82
N PHE A 138 -5.53 -17.87 1.45
CA PHE A 138 -5.93 -16.78 2.35
C PHE A 138 -7.43 -16.54 2.39
N LEU A 139 -8.17 -17.05 1.39
CA LEU A 139 -9.61 -16.93 1.29
C LEU A 139 -10.33 -18.08 1.97
N ASP A 140 -11.54 -17.82 2.45
CA ASP A 140 -12.41 -18.86 2.98
C ASP A 140 -12.81 -19.83 1.85
N PRO A 141 -12.59 -21.14 2.00
CA PRO A 141 -12.98 -22.11 0.98
C PRO A 141 -14.50 -22.16 0.71
N ALA A 142 -15.33 -21.77 1.68
CA ALA A 142 -16.79 -21.74 1.56
C ALA A 142 -17.32 -20.39 1.02
N ASP A 143 -16.55 -19.31 1.16
CA ASP A 143 -16.92 -17.97 0.74
C ASP A 143 -15.68 -17.20 0.22
N PRO A 144 -15.44 -17.19 -1.09
CA PRO A 144 -14.27 -16.55 -1.68
C PRO A 144 -14.28 -15.01 -1.57
N ASP A 145 -15.39 -14.40 -1.17
CA ASP A 145 -15.46 -12.97 -0.86
C ASP A 145 -15.03 -12.63 0.58
N ARG A 146 -14.53 -13.65 1.32
CA ARG A 146 -14.00 -13.48 2.68
C ARG A 146 -12.61 -14.09 2.83
N THR A 147 -11.85 -13.54 3.78
CA THR A 147 -10.61 -14.15 4.25
C THR A 147 -10.92 -15.31 5.20
N VAL A 148 -9.95 -16.18 5.46
CA VAL A 148 -10.06 -17.28 6.43
C VAL A 148 -10.38 -16.79 7.87
N GLU A 149 -10.18 -15.51 8.16
CA GLU A 149 -10.59 -14.88 9.43
C GLU A 149 -12.01 -14.31 9.40
N GLY A 150 -12.70 -14.36 8.25
CA GLY A 150 -14.07 -13.85 8.06
C GLY A 150 -14.16 -12.37 7.68
N TYR A 151 -13.05 -11.68 7.46
CA TYR A 151 -13.03 -10.31 6.94
C TYR A 151 -13.34 -10.28 5.43
N PRO A 152 -13.74 -9.14 4.86
CA PRO A 152 -13.86 -9.01 3.40
C PRO A 152 -12.57 -9.41 2.67
N ALA A 153 -12.69 -10.04 1.50
CA ALA A 153 -11.56 -10.41 0.67
C ALA A 153 -10.72 -9.18 0.25
N PRO A 154 -9.42 -9.34 -0.07
CA PRO A 154 -8.55 -8.22 -0.39
C PRO A 154 -8.99 -7.46 -1.65
N VAL A 155 -9.22 -6.17 -1.47
CA VAL A 155 -9.43 -5.18 -2.54
C VAL A 155 -8.30 -4.16 -2.45
N ARG A 156 -7.80 -3.73 -3.58
CA ARG A 156 -6.77 -2.70 -3.68
C ARG A 156 -7.32 -1.47 -4.36
N ALA A 157 -6.88 -0.32 -3.92
CA ALA A 157 -7.18 0.93 -4.60
C ALA A 157 -5.90 1.74 -4.82
N VAL A 158 -5.86 2.42 -5.95
CA VAL A 158 -4.78 3.35 -6.31
C VAL A 158 -5.30 4.78 -6.17
N PHE A 159 -4.57 5.56 -5.41
CA PHE A 159 -4.85 6.99 -5.22
C PHE A 159 -3.71 7.81 -5.77
N THR A 160 -4.05 8.99 -6.30
CA THR A 160 -3.10 10.07 -6.59
C THR A 160 -3.41 11.26 -5.69
N ALA A 161 -2.36 11.96 -5.24
CA ALA A 161 -2.51 13.15 -4.41
C ALA A 161 -1.35 14.12 -4.65
N CYS A 162 -1.63 15.43 -4.68
CA CYS A 162 -0.61 16.46 -4.86
C CYS A 162 -0.10 16.99 -3.51
N ALA A 163 1.20 17.28 -3.43
CA ALA A 163 1.84 17.87 -2.25
C ALA A 163 1.85 19.40 -2.30
#